data_2b05cf2ae7a8399fb018cd6a710bc8c8
#
_entry.id   2b05cf2ae7a8399fb018cd6a710bc8c8
#
_cell.length_a   1.000
_cell.length_b   1.000
_cell.length_c   1.000
_cell.angle_alpha   90.00
_cell.angle_beta   90.00
_cell.angle_gamma   90.00
#
_symmetry.space_group_name_H-M   'P 1'
#
loop_
_entity.id
_entity.type
_entity.pdbx_description
1 polymer ?
#
loop_
_entity_poly.entity_id
_entity_poly.type
_entity_poly.pdbx_seq_one_letter_code
_entity_poly.pdbx_strand_id
1 'polypeptide(L)'
;MIMGDMKHLDAYKAQMPDFIYEVLKEASQFDFAGVPDGKYKIKGCNMNVETSPTEPSAQRKLEGHKEFIDVQYEVEGKEEWIGIETIFDAGKCIESHPDRDLYFYEAGKDPETKIHFRKGRFAVFFPEDLH
;
A
#
# COMPACT_ATOMS: atom_id res chain seq x y z
N MET A 1 -1.36 -10.15 -1.44
CA MET A 1 -0.31 -9.13 -1.11
C MET A 1 1.08 -9.65 -1.48
N ILE A 2 1.96 -8.75 -1.95
CA ILE A 2 3.39 -9.01 -2.14
C ILE A 2 4.16 -7.95 -1.35
N MET A 3 5.17 -8.34 -0.60
CA MET A 3 6.01 -7.39 0.15
C MET A 3 7.48 -7.71 -0.04
N GLY A 4 8.29 -6.68 -0.19
CA GLY A 4 9.72 -6.84 -0.37
C GLY A 4 10.55 -5.63 0.01
N ASP A 5 11.84 -5.73 -0.29
CA ASP A 5 12.80 -4.65 -0.13
C ASP A 5 13.18 -4.15 -1.53
N MET A 6 13.09 -2.86 -1.75
CA MET A 6 13.30 -2.23 -3.06
C MET A 6 14.68 -2.51 -3.64
N LYS A 7 15.70 -2.65 -2.80
CA LYS A 7 17.06 -3.00 -3.24
C LYS A 7 17.19 -4.43 -3.82
N HIS A 8 16.19 -5.29 -3.58
CA HIS A 8 16.12 -6.65 -4.08
C HIS A 8 14.93 -6.87 -5.02
N LEU A 9 14.38 -5.79 -5.60
CA LEU A 9 13.16 -5.81 -6.41
C LEU A 9 13.19 -6.90 -7.51
N ASP A 10 14.32 -7.10 -8.17
CA ASP A 10 14.45 -8.09 -9.24
C ASP A 10 14.14 -9.53 -8.80
N ALA A 11 14.34 -9.85 -7.53
CA ALA A 11 14.00 -11.17 -6.98
C ALA A 11 12.48 -11.42 -6.93
N TYR A 12 11.68 -10.37 -6.97
CA TYR A 12 10.22 -10.43 -6.91
C TYR A 12 9.55 -10.38 -8.28
N LYS A 13 10.32 -10.17 -9.35
CA LYS A 13 9.78 -9.98 -10.71
C LYS A 13 8.81 -11.09 -11.14
N ALA A 14 9.16 -12.34 -10.88
CA ALA A 14 8.32 -13.49 -11.27
C ALA A 14 7.06 -13.65 -10.40
N GLN A 15 6.91 -12.88 -9.33
CA GLN A 15 5.81 -12.99 -8.38
C GLN A 15 4.72 -11.94 -8.59
N MET A 16 4.93 -11.00 -9.50
CA MET A 16 4.00 -9.90 -9.75
C MET A 16 3.79 -9.68 -11.25
N PRO A 17 2.66 -9.06 -11.65
CA PRO A 17 2.46 -8.61 -13.02
C PRO A 17 3.57 -7.67 -13.50
N ASP A 18 3.98 -7.80 -14.76
CA ASP A 18 5.09 -7.00 -15.34
C ASP A 18 4.89 -5.50 -15.16
N PHE A 19 3.67 -5.00 -15.30
CA PHE A 19 3.40 -3.57 -15.17
C PHE A 19 3.66 -3.06 -13.73
N ILE A 20 3.37 -3.86 -12.70
CA ILE A 20 3.65 -3.51 -11.29
C ILE A 20 5.16 -3.47 -11.07
N TYR A 21 5.87 -4.48 -11.60
CA TYR A 21 7.33 -4.49 -11.53
C TYR A 21 7.95 -3.25 -12.18
N GLU A 22 7.46 -2.85 -13.36
CA GLU A 22 7.96 -1.66 -14.06
C GLU A 22 7.66 -0.36 -13.31
N VAL A 23 6.50 -0.24 -12.66
CA VAL A 23 6.18 0.90 -11.79
C VAL A 23 7.13 0.97 -10.60
N LEU A 24 7.34 -0.14 -9.90
CA LEU A 24 8.27 -0.21 -8.77
C LEU A 24 9.72 0.08 -9.19
N LYS A 25 10.12 -0.42 -10.36
CA LYS A 25 11.45 -0.17 -10.92
C LYS A 25 11.67 1.31 -11.21
N GLU A 26 10.70 1.98 -11.81
CA GLU A 26 10.75 3.43 -12.02
C GLU A 26 10.81 4.17 -10.68
N ALA A 27 9.96 3.77 -9.71
CA ALA A 27 9.97 4.35 -8.37
C ALA A 27 11.32 4.18 -7.66
N SER A 28 12.00 3.04 -7.86
CA SER A 28 13.33 2.80 -7.26
C SER A 28 14.43 3.73 -7.80
N GLN A 29 14.23 4.30 -8.98
CA GLN A 29 15.15 5.21 -9.65
C GLN A 29 14.75 6.68 -9.49
N PHE A 30 13.55 6.92 -8.98
CA PHE A 30 13.03 8.27 -8.80
C PHE A 30 13.70 8.93 -7.59
N ASP A 31 14.20 10.15 -7.79
CA ASP A 31 14.77 10.95 -6.70
C ASP A 31 13.65 11.68 -5.95
N PHE A 32 13.27 11.16 -4.81
CA PHE A 32 12.26 11.76 -3.95
C PHE A 32 12.78 12.90 -3.09
N ALA A 33 14.09 13.19 -3.08
CA ALA A 33 14.65 14.25 -2.26
C ALA A 33 14.04 15.60 -2.65
N GLY A 34 13.39 16.26 -1.69
CA GLY A 34 12.76 17.55 -1.90
C GLY A 34 11.48 17.53 -2.73
N VAL A 35 10.94 16.38 -3.06
CA VAL A 35 9.63 16.27 -3.73
C VAL A 35 8.54 16.60 -2.72
N PRO A 36 7.69 17.62 -2.95
CA PRO A 36 6.59 17.96 -2.04
C PRO A 36 5.52 16.88 -2.01
N ASP A 37 4.78 16.81 -0.92
CA ASP A 37 3.54 16.04 -0.87
C ASP A 37 2.60 16.48 -1.99
N GLY A 38 1.99 15.53 -2.68
CA GLY A 38 1.12 15.82 -3.80
C GLY A 38 0.87 14.65 -4.73
N LYS A 39 0.19 14.96 -5.83
CA LYS A 39 -0.21 13.99 -6.84
C LYS A 39 0.69 14.10 -8.07
N TYR A 40 1.21 12.98 -8.48
CA TYR A 40 2.15 12.84 -9.59
C TYR A 40 1.71 11.71 -10.52
N LYS A 41 2.51 11.44 -11.52
CA LYS A 41 2.36 10.30 -12.43
C LYS A 41 3.66 9.52 -12.51
N ILE A 42 3.53 8.20 -12.55
CA ILE A 42 4.62 7.26 -12.77
C ILE A 42 4.15 6.17 -13.72
N LYS A 43 4.84 5.98 -14.86
CA LYS A 43 4.44 4.99 -15.88
C LYS A 43 2.95 5.06 -16.28
N GLY A 44 2.37 6.27 -16.27
CA GLY A 44 0.94 6.47 -16.55
C GLY A 44 0.00 6.21 -15.37
N CYS A 45 0.48 5.62 -14.29
CA CYS A 45 -0.29 5.41 -13.06
C CYS A 45 -0.33 6.66 -12.19
N ASN A 46 -1.31 6.75 -11.32
CA ASN A 46 -1.34 7.77 -10.27
C ASN A 46 -0.27 7.46 -9.23
N MET A 47 0.44 8.48 -8.78
CA MET A 47 1.37 8.40 -7.67
C MET A 47 1.06 9.51 -6.68
N ASN A 48 0.84 9.18 -5.44
CA ASN A 48 0.73 10.13 -4.35
C ASN A 48 2.04 10.11 -3.54
N VAL A 49 2.58 11.28 -3.26
CA VAL A 49 3.67 11.45 -2.29
C VAL A 49 3.06 12.07 -1.06
N GLU A 50 3.17 11.39 0.07
CA GLU A 50 2.53 11.80 1.32
C GLU A 50 3.50 11.66 2.49
N THR A 51 3.49 12.65 3.36
CA THR A 51 4.19 12.62 4.64
C THR A 51 3.16 12.61 5.76
N SER A 52 2.98 11.48 6.41
CA SER A 52 1.97 11.30 7.44
C SER A 52 2.56 10.79 8.75
N PRO A 53 2.06 11.25 9.90
CA PRO A 53 2.40 10.63 11.16
C PRO A 53 1.75 9.24 11.25
N THR A 54 2.44 8.29 11.88
CA THR A 54 1.81 7.02 12.28
C THR A 54 0.83 7.25 13.43
N GLU A 55 -0.23 6.45 13.47
CA GLU A 55 -1.29 6.53 14.46
C GLU A 55 -1.52 5.16 15.11
N PRO A 56 -2.05 5.11 16.34
CA PRO A 56 -2.47 3.85 16.94
C PRO A 56 -3.49 3.11 16.07
N SER A 57 -3.35 1.79 15.92
CA SER A 57 -4.22 0.97 15.06
C SER A 57 -5.72 1.13 15.37
N ALA A 58 -6.08 1.37 16.64
CA ALA A 58 -7.48 1.61 17.03
C ALA A 58 -8.11 2.88 16.43
N GLN A 59 -7.31 3.77 15.87
CA GLN A 59 -7.76 5.01 15.21
C GLN A 59 -7.79 4.87 13.68
N ARG A 60 -7.35 3.73 13.16
CA ARG A 60 -7.31 3.46 11.71
C ARG A 60 -8.46 2.54 11.31
N LYS A 61 -8.90 2.67 10.08
CA LYS A 61 -9.87 1.80 9.45
C LYS A 61 -9.14 0.90 8.45
N LEU A 62 -9.65 -0.30 8.25
CA LEU A 62 -9.19 -1.14 7.14
C LEU A 62 -9.70 -0.58 5.83
N GLU A 63 -8.80 -0.24 4.96
CA GLU A 63 -9.04 0.29 3.63
C GLU A 63 -8.95 -0.82 2.59
N GLY A 64 -9.74 -0.73 1.54
CA GLY A 64 -9.68 -1.64 0.42
C GLY A 64 -10.18 -1.01 -0.88
N HIS A 65 -9.81 -1.65 -1.98
CA HIS A 65 -10.16 -1.26 -3.34
C HIS A 65 -10.83 -2.44 -4.05
N LYS A 66 -11.67 -2.18 -5.04
CA LYS A 66 -12.32 -3.25 -5.81
C LYS A 66 -11.65 -3.48 -7.16
N GLU A 67 -11.06 -2.45 -7.71
CA GLU A 67 -10.47 -2.45 -9.05
C GLU A 67 -8.98 -2.09 -9.02
N PHE A 68 -8.57 -1.19 -8.13
CA PHE A 68 -7.20 -0.72 -8.05
C PHE A 68 -6.32 -1.70 -7.25
N ILE A 69 -5.09 -1.80 -7.71
CA ILE A 69 -4.00 -2.39 -6.94
C ILE A 69 -3.26 -1.22 -6.31
N ASP A 70 -3.14 -1.25 -4.98
CA ASP A 70 -2.38 -0.25 -4.25
C ASP A 70 -0.93 -0.70 -4.08
N VAL A 71 0.00 0.23 -4.37
CA VAL A 71 1.43 -0.01 -4.26
C VAL A 71 2.02 1.03 -3.34
N GLN A 72 2.48 0.60 -2.18
CA GLN A 72 3.10 1.46 -1.18
C GLN A 72 4.61 1.26 -1.19
N TYR A 73 5.35 2.36 -1.09
CA TYR A 73 6.81 2.38 -0.97
C TYR A 73 7.23 3.38 0.11
N GLU A 74 7.84 2.87 1.17
CA GLU A 74 8.38 3.70 2.25
C GLU A 74 9.73 4.28 1.82
N VAL A 75 9.70 5.53 1.39
CA VAL A 75 10.89 6.26 0.91
C VAL A 75 11.74 6.74 2.06
N GLU A 76 11.11 7.34 3.08
CA GLU A 76 11.76 7.94 4.24
C GLU A 76 10.82 7.82 5.43
N GLY A 77 11.34 7.53 6.59
CA GLY A 77 10.51 7.48 7.80
C GLY A 77 11.10 6.58 8.87
N LYS A 78 10.34 6.49 9.95
CA LYS A 78 10.58 5.54 11.04
C LYS A 78 9.85 4.24 10.73
N GLU A 79 10.11 3.23 11.53
CA GLU A 79 9.39 1.97 11.47
C GLU A 79 7.90 2.16 11.75
N GLU A 80 7.07 1.53 10.96
CA GLU A 80 5.62 1.47 11.16
C GLU A 80 5.10 0.04 11.00
N TRP A 81 3.86 -0.18 11.36
CA TRP A 81 3.17 -1.44 11.19
C TRP A 81 1.90 -1.22 10.37
N ILE A 82 1.75 -1.98 9.30
CA ILE A 82 0.53 -1.99 8.51
C ILE A 82 -0.29 -3.22 8.94
N GLY A 83 -1.52 -3.00 9.37
CA GLY A 83 -2.47 -4.07 9.62
C GLY A 83 -3.02 -4.59 8.29
N ILE A 84 -3.17 -5.90 8.18
CA ILE A 84 -3.66 -6.54 6.95
C ILE A 84 -4.72 -7.56 7.31
N GLU A 85 -5.80 -7.54 6.55
CA GLU A 85 -6.85 -8.54 6.62
C GLU A 85 -7.34 -8.89 5.22
N THR A 86 -7.86 -10.09 5.04
CA THR A 86 -8.52 -10.44 3.77
C THR A 86 -9.96 -9.94 3.78
N ILE A 87 -10.44 -9.45 2.64
CA ILE A 87 -11.83 -9.00 2.49
C ILE A 87 -12.85 -10.11 2.86
N PHE A 88 -12.45 -11.38 2.80
CA PHE A 88 -13.32 -12.52 3.11
C PHE A 88 -13.54 -12.71 4.61
N ASP A 89 -12.62 -12.24 5.43
CA ASP A 89 -12.65 -12.35 6.89
C ASP A 89 -13.07 -11.03 7.57
N ALA A 90 -13.05 -9.93 6.83
CA ALA A 90 -13.42 -8.62 7.30
C ALA A 90 -14.91 -8.53 7.70
N GLY A 91 -15.21 -7.55 8.53
CA GLY A 91 -16.57 -7.17 8.88
C GLY A 91 -17.29 -6.44 7.73
N LYS A 92 -18.29 -5.67 8.08
CA LYS A 92 -19.07 -4.93 7.09
C LYS A 92 -18.30 -3.76 6.50
N CYS A 93 -18.58 -3.45 5.23
CA CYS A 93 -18.20 -2.17 4.67
C CYS A 93 -19.00 -1.05 5.37
N ILE A 94 -18.31 -0.15 6.04
CA ILE A 94 -18.90 0.92 6.89
C ILE A 94 -18.87 2.28 6.21
N GLU A 95 -18.03 2.46 5.20
CA GLU A 95 -17.92 3.70 4.44
C GLU A 95 -17.46 3.37 3.01
N SER A 96 -17.99 4.08 2.01
CA SER A 96 -17.63 3.83 0.61
C SER A 96 -17.59 5.11 -0.21
N HIS A 97 -16.58 5.20 -1.07
CA HIS A 97 -16.36 6.26 -2.05
C HIS A 97 -16.10 5.64 -3.43
N PRO A 98 -17.16 5.15 -4.12
CA PRO A 98 -17.00 4.42 -5.39
C PRO A 98 -16.33 5.22 -6.50
N ASP A 99 -16.46 6.54 -6.49
CA ASP A 99 -15.81 7.47 -7.42
C ASP A 99 -14.28 7.48 -7.33
N ARG A 100 -13.75 6.99 -6.21
CA ARG A 100 -12.31 6.86 -5.95
C ARG A 100 -11.87 5.41 -5.75
N ASP A 101 -12.78 4.47 -5.93
CA ASP A 101 -12.56 3.04 -5.63
C ASP A 101 -12.03 2.81 -4.20
N LEU A 102 -12.60 3.51 -3.22
CA LEU A 102 -12.15 3.52 -1.84
C LEU A 102 -13.27 3.04 -0.90
N TYR A 103 -12.97 2.02 -0.12
CA TYR A 103 -13.92 1.36 0.78
C TYR A 103 -13.27 1.11 2.13
N PHE A 104 -14.01 1.35 3.21
CA PHE A 104 -13.57 1.08 4.57
C PHE A 104 -14.41 -0.01 5.22
N TYR A 105 -13.75 -0.89 5.94
CA TYR A 105 -14.35 -2.07 6.54
C TYR A 105 -14.15 -2.09 8.05
N GLU A 106 -15.09 -2.73 8.76
CA GLU A 106 -14.88 -3.12 10.14
C GLU A 106 -13.80 -4.21 10.16
N ALA A 107 -12.95 -4.19 11.18
CA ALA A 107 -12.03 -5.29 11.44
C ALA A 107 -12.80 -6.60 11.67
N GLY A 108 -12.23 -7.71 11.25
CA GLY A 108 -12.77 -9.04 11.52
C GLY A 108 -12.66 -9.43 12.99
N LYS A 109 -13.04 -10.66 13.28
CA LYS A 109 -13.03 -11.17 14.66
C LYS A 109 -11.64 -11.57 15.14
N ASP A 110 -10.80 -11.97 14.22
CA ASP A 110 -9.44 -12.40 14.53
C ASP A 110 -8.49 -11.20 14.48
N PRO A 111 -7.39 -11.26 15.22
CA PRO A 111 -6.36 -10.24 15.14
C PRO A 111 -5.84 -10.14 13.70
N GLU A 112 -5.82 -8.93 13.17
CA GLU A 112 -5.20 -8.65 11.89
C GLU A 112 -3.73 -9.12 11.85
N THR A 113 -3.28 -9.55 10.69
CA THR A 113 -1.86 -9.74 10.44
C THR A 113 -1.19 -8.37 10.37
N LYS A 114 -0.06 -8.22 11.05
CA LYS A 114 0.72 -6.98 11.00
C LYS A 114 2.02 -7.20 10.29
N ILE A 115 2.32 -6.35 9.33
CA ILE A 115 3.61 -6.32 8.67
C ILE A 115 4.44 -5.13 9.16
N HIS A 116 5.71 -5.38 9.37
CA HIS A 116 6.67 -4.35 9.71
C HIS A 116 7.11 -3.62 8.44
N PHE A 117 6.72 -2.37 8.31
CA PHE A 117 7.04 -1.52 7.18
C PHE A 117 8.10 -0.50 7.58
N ARG A 118 9.04 -0.21 6.71
CA ARG A 118 10.18 0.66 6.99
C ARG A 118 10.82 1.16 5.71
N LYS A 119 11.64 2.18 5.81
CA LYS A 119 12.43 2.74 4.70
C LYS A 119 13.02 1.66 3.78
N GLY A 120 12.76 1.79 2.50
CA GLY A 120 13.23 0.88 1.46
C GLY A 120 12.31 -0.30 1.19
N ARG A 121 11.23 -0.48 1.97
CA ARG A 121 10.24 -1.52 1.71
C ARG A 121 9.13 -1.07 0.79
N PHE A 122 8.61 -2.03 0.03
CA PHE A 122 7.38 -1.88 -0.74
C PHE A 122 6.37 -2.94 -0.35
N ALA A 123 5.10 -2.64 -0.54
CA ALA A 123 3.99 -3.57 -0.46
C ALA A 123 3.07 -3.36 -1.66
N VAL A 124 2.50 -4.45 -2.16
CA VAL A 124 1.49 -4.48 -3.23
C VAL A 124 0.25 -5.13 -2.66
N PHE A 125 -0.82 -4.37 -2.57
CA PHE A 125 -2.12 -4.83 -2.09
C PHE A 125 -3.06 -5.02 -3.29
N PHE A 126 -3.61 -6.21 -3.40
CA PHE A 126 -4.63 -6.55 -4.39
C PHE A 126 -6.04 -6.28 -3.83
N PRO A 127 -7.08 -6.30 -4.66
CA PRO A 127 -8.45 -6.02 -4.20
C PRO A 127 -8.93 -6.90 -3.02
N GLU A 128 -8.34 -8.08 -2.85
CA GLU A 128 -8.66 -8.96 -1.73
C GLU A 128 -7.92 -8.62 -0.42
N ASP A 129 -6.93 -7.73 -0.48
CA ASP A 129 -6.10 -7.34 0.66
C ASP A 129 -6.60 -6.01 1.23
N LEU A 130 -7.16 -6.04 2.44
CA LEU A 130 -7.46 -4.84 3.21
C LEU A 130 -6.23 -4.43 4.04
N HIS A 131 -6.00 -3.15 4.15
CA HIS A 131 -4.81 -2.62 4.81
C HIS A 131 -5.03 -1.26 5.49
#